data_f82ccc857686e97e03c26f734ff5a38e
#
_entry.id   f82ccc857686e97e03c26f734ff5a38e
#
_cell.length_a   1.000
_cell.length_b   1.000
_cell.length_c   1.000
_cell.angle_alpha   90.00
_cell.angle_beta   90.00
_cell.angle_gamma   90.00
#
_symmetry.space_group_name_H-M   'P 1'
#
loop_
_entity.id
_entity.type
_entity.pdbx_description
1 polymer ?
#
loop_
_entity_poly.entity_id
_entity_poly.type
_entity_poly.pdbx_seq_one_letter_code
_entity_poly.pdbx_strand_id
1 'polypeptide(L)'
;MLAPHREIKPAANAIRCHRARRTIARMLPADIPALIGRIPLFAHLTDAQRAALAGYLHWICLPGGQYLFRAGEVADALYLLRSGSLGVFDGPTELIRQVAADDCVGEISLLGGEALRYNVRALRDCELLRLDQQHFEQLIEHHPRAMMGMARQAVDRLIRRERHVEPPDKPRTFAILPVDASVPVRGLAMQLAQALESFGNCLVIDAEHGANRGSDWFAEREAQVRFVIYLDSTGDASWRLRCLRQADVLLLPALAAQAPRPWPEAAPGHPARVRHRPRHLLLIHPAHRVLHGAARRWRALFSGDIHHHHLCSESDIPRIARLISGHARGLVLAGGGARGLAHLGALRALREAGHEFDAVGGTSIGAIIGAGVANMWSIDEMMRVFYESFVRGRPLSDWTLPLVALTRGRRAAIMLRRAFGAIDIEDLERPFFCVSTNLSGQGKMVHRHGPLWLWLRASSSIPGILPPVLHHGQVYVDGALVDNLPTDVMTEDGIAHITAVSIHAEIVLRAQAEEFATPPWWRLWLRQRRGVGWPRLVSTLTRAAMVNSEETSERCRAQADLLITPPLEHVGMLDWRDWQLAVDAGYQETLRVLEAQQRNPPPPNDTAQLSLEG
;
A
#
# COMPACT_ATOMS: atom_id res chain seq x y z
N MET A 1 -44.61 -6.52 33.60
CA MET A 1 -43.69 -6.27 34.70
C MET A 1 -42.29 -6.14 34.09
N LEU A 2 -41.87 -4.93 33.85
CA LEU A 2 -40.56 -4.55 33.28
C LEU A 2 -39.61 -4.26 34.46
N ALA A 3 -38.49 -4.95 34.50
CA ALA A 3 -37.42 -4.69 35.50
C ALA A 3 -36.60 -3.47 35.06
N PRO A 4 -36.10 -2.63 35.98
CA PRO A 4 -35.44 -1.40 35.65
C PRO A 4 -33.98 -1.61 35.24
N HIS A 5 -33.58 -0.92 34.19
CA HIS A 5 -32.19 -0.79 33.74
C HIS A 5 -31.32 -0.15 34.85
N ARG A 6 -30.28 -0.87 35.27
CA ARG A 6 -29.22 -0.31 36.09
C ARG A 6 -28.34 0.59 35.20
N GLU A 7 -28.36 1.87 35.50
CA GLU A 7 -27.38 2.85 35.00
C GLU A 7 -25.97 2.44 35.48
N ILE A 8 -25.11 2.07 34.53
CA ILE A 8 -23.70 1.93 34.77
C ILE A 8 -23.09 3.33 34.63
N LYS A 9 -22.78 3.97 35.76
CA LYS A 9 -21.99 5.20 35.79
C LYS A 9 -20.65 4.95 35.08
N PRO A 10 -20.20 5.85 34.16
CA PRO A 10 -18.89 5.71 33.54
C PRO A 10 -17.82 5.92 34.60
N ALA A 11 -17.01 4.87 34.82
CA ALA A 11 -15.82 4.97 35.65
C ALA A 11 -14.83 5.90 34.93
N ALA A 12 -14.63 7.09 35.47
CA ALA A 12 -13.52 7.97 35.17
C ALA A 12 -12.21 7.33 35.66
N ASN A 13 -11.73 6.31 34.95
CA ASN A 13 -10.41 5.71 35.15
C ASN A 13 -9.41 6.39 34.21
N ALA A 14 -9.14 7.67 34.47
CA ALA A 14 -7.82 8.20 34.19
C ALA A 14 -6.88 7.53 35.20
N ILE A 15 -6.17 6.49 34.74
CA ILE A 15 -5.09 5.88 35.53
C ILE A 15 -4.03 6.99 35.68
N ARG A 16 -4.11 7.74 36.78
CA ARG A 16 -3.04 8.64 37.23
C ARG A 16 -1.82 7.75 37.48
N CYS A 17 -0.91 7.74 36.52
CA CYS A 17 0.36 7.06 36.66
C CYS A 17 1.12 7.73 37.84
N HIS A 18 1.07 7.16 39.03
CA HIS A 18 1.80 7.67 40.19
C HIS A 18 3.34 7.73 39.99
N ARG A 19 3.86 7.04 38.96
CA ARG A 19 5.25 7.17 38.50
C ARG A 19 5.51 8.46 37.70
N ALA A 20 4.52 9.02 37.02
CA ALA A 20 4.69 10.23 36.20
C ALA A 20 5.11 11.46 37.04
N ARG A 21 4.69 11.58 38.30
CA ARG A 21 5.13 12.69 39.18
C ARG A 21 6.64 12.70 39.45
N ARG A 22 7.32 11.55 39.37
CA ARG A 22 8.80 11.49 39.51
C ARG A 22 9.53 11.79 38.20
N THR A 23 8.89 11.56 37.05
CA THR A 23 9.49 11.80 35.74
C THR A 23 9.40 13.27 35.33
N ILE A 24 8.32 13.99 35.67
CA ILE A 24 8.19 15.45 35.46
C ILE A 24 9.34 16.23 36.13
N ALA A 25 9.82 15.78 37.30
CA ALA A 25 10.96 16.40 38.01
C ALA A 25 12.31 16.18 37.32
N ARG A 26 12.40 15.33 36.29
CA ARG A 26 13.62 15.02 35.52
C ARG A 26 13.68 15.66 34.14
N MET A 27 12.56 16.17 33.60
CA MET A 27 12.62 16.97 32.37
C MET A 27 13.21 18.34 32.68
N LEU A 28 14.32 18.66 32.04
CA LEU A 28 14.85 20.01 32.04
C LEU A 28 13.77 20.96 31.49
N PRO A 29 13.49 22.10 32.17
CA PRO A 29 12.50 23.06 31.67
C PRO A 29 12.69 23.52 30.22
N ALA A 30 13.89 23.37 29.68
CA ALA A 30 14.26 23.73 28.32
C ALA A 30 13.64 22.82 27.24
N ASP A 31 13.32 21.56 27.55
CA ASP A 31 12.84 20.61 26.55
C ASP A 31 11.37 20.84 26.16
N ILE A 32 10.53 21.29 27.09
CA ILE A 32 9.10 21.52 26.82
C ILE A 32 8.87 22.72 25.89
N PRO A 33 9.50 23.91 26.08
CA PRO A 33 9.39 25.02 25.15
C PRO A 33 9.85 24.68 23.73
N ALA A 34 10.93 23.91 23.61
CA ALA A 34 11.42 23.43 22.31
C ALA A 34 10.40 22.49 21.63
N LEU A 35 9.79 21.57 22.38
CA LEU A 35 8.71 20.72 21.89
C LEU A 35 7.51 21.52 21.39
N ILE A 36 7.03 22.50 22.20
CA ILE A 36 5.92 23.39 21.82
C ILE A 36 6.25 24.11 20.51
N GLY A 37 7.51 24.54 20.30
CA GLY A 37 7.95 25.22 19.10
C GLY A 37 7.94 24.36 17.83
N ARG A 38 8.06 23.03 17.95
CA ARG A 38 7.95 22.11 16.80
C ARG A 38 6.51 21.83 16.39
N ILE A 39 5.55 22.02 17.30
CA ILE A 39 4.13 21.83 16.98
C ILE A 39 3.65 22.99 16.12
N PRO A 40 3.17 22.73 14.89
CA PRO A 40 2.78 23.78 13.95
C PRO A 40 1.77 24.77 14.52
N LEU A 41 0.85 24.30 15.37
CA LEU A 41 -0.17 25.14 16.01
C LEU A 41 0.44 26.27 16.86
N PHE A 42 1.62 26.08 17.42
CA PHE A 42 2.33 27.02 18.28
C PHE A 42 3.57 27.68 17.65
N ALA A 43 3.78 27.46 16.34
CA ALA A 43 4.93 28.01 15.63
C ALA A 43 5.08 29.55 15.73
N HIS A 44 3.95 30.24 15.90
CA HIS A 44 3.90 31.70 16.00
C HIS A 44 4.16 32.27 17.40
N LEU A 45 4.30 31.42 18.43
CA LEU A 45 4.60 31.85 19.78
C LEU A 45 6.08 32.21 19.92
N THR A 46 6.37 33.28 20.65
CA THR A 46 7.72 33.64 21.08
C THR A 46 8.25 32.66 22.14
N ASP A 47 9.56 32.60 22.34
CA ASP A 47 10.17 31.74 23.34
C ASP A 47 9.69 32.01 24.76
N ALA A 48 9.44 33.29 25.12
CA ALA A 48 8.86 33.67 26.40
C ALA A 48 7.44 33.13 26.57
N GLN A 49 6.63 33.16 25.51
CA GLN A 49 5.25 32.62 25.50
C GLN A 49 5.25 31.09 25.59
N ARG A 50 6.17 30.42 24.89
CA ARG A 50 6.34 28.96 24.98
C ARG A 50 6.76 28.54 26.41
N ALA A 51 7.66 29.28 27.04
CA ALA A 51 8.08 29.04 28.40
C ALA A 51 6.94 29.22 29.41
N ALA A 52 6.12 30.26 29.24
CA ALA A 52 4.92 30.47 30.06
C ALA A 52 3.90 29.33 29.89
N LEU A 53 3.63 28.92 28.64
CA LEU A 53 2.73 27.82 28.31
C LEU A 53 3.18 26.49 28.90
N ALA A 54 4.50 26.24 28.93
CA ALA A 54 5.08 25.01 29.49
C ALA A 54 4.68 24.80 30.95
N GLY A 55 4.50 25.87 31.72
CA GLY A 55 4.07 25.81 33.14
C GLY A 55 2.65 25.28 33.36
N TYR A 56 1.79 25.30 32.33
CA TYR A 56 0.39 24.86 32.40
C TYR A 56 0.17 23.45 31.82
N LEU A 57 1.20 22.81 31.29
CA LEU A 57 1.09 21.50 30.67
C LEU A 57 1.16 20.36 31.70
N HIS A 58 0.26 19.41 31.55
CA HIS A 58 0.20 18.20 32.38
C HIS A 58 0.58 16.98 31.57
N TRP A 59 1.49 16.17 32.12
CA TRP A 59 1.96 14.94 31.47
C TRP A 59 0.95 13.80 31.59
N ILE A 60 0.64 13.13 30.48
CA ILE A 60 -0.23 11.96 30.42
C ILE A 60 0.44 10.85 29.61
N CYS A 61 0.46 9.63 30.16
CA CYS A 61 0.81 8.41 29.44
C CYS A 61 -0.48 7.70 29.03
N LEU A 62 -0.64 7.42 27.75
CA LEU A 62 -1.79 6.70 27.20
C LEU A 62 -1.31 5.39 26.57
N PRO A 63 -1.60 4.22 27.17
CA PRO A 63 -1.24 2.93 26.61
C PRO A 63 -1.91 2.67 25.26
N GLY A 64 -1.19 1.98 24.35
CA GLY A 64 -1.71 1.58 23.04
C GLY A 64 -3.03 0.81 23.15
N GLY A 65 -3.99 1.17 22.30
CA GLY A 65 -5.35 0.64 22.31
C GLY A 65 -6.35 1.38 23.19
N GLN A 66 -5.91 2.27 24.09
CA GLN A 66 -6.82 3.06 24.92
C GLN A 66 -7.34 4.31 24.20
N TYR A 67 -8.57 4.68 24.53
CA TYR A 67 -9.17 5.92 24.01
C TYR A 67 -8.63 7.12 24.79
N LEU A 68 -8.22 8.15 24.06
CA LEU A 68 -7.95 9.47 24.61
C LEU A 68 -9.28 10.17 24.93
N PHE A 69 -10.20 10.13 23.97
CA PHE A 69 -11.58 10.58 24.09
C PHE A 69 -12.49 9.91 23.05
N ARG A 70 -13.80 9.99 23.27
CA ARG A 70 -14.82 9.40 22.40
C ARG A 70 -15.66 10.48 21.74
N ALA A 71 -16.22 10.14 20.58
CA ALA A 71 -17.19 11.01 19.91
C ALA A 71 -18.39 11.30 20.83
N GLY A 72 -18.81 12.57 20.87
CA GLY A 72 -19.88 13.06 21.73
C GLY A 72 -19.43 13.53 23.12
N GLU A 73 -18.20 13.29 23.55
CA GLU A 73 -17.65 13.88 24.79
C GLU A 73 -17.38 15.39 24.59
N VAL A 74 -17.43 16.13 25.69
CA VAL A 74 -17.09 17.56 25.69
C VAL A 74 -15.58 17.73 25.62
N ALA A 75 -15.12 18.61 24.73
CA ALA A 75 -13.69 18.94 24.64
C ALA A 75 -13.29 19.79 25.87
N ASP A 76 -12.46 19.24 26.74
CA ASP A 76 -12.00 19.87 27.99
C ASP A 76 -10.52 20.26 28.00
N ALA A 77 -9.78 19.84 26.99
CA ALA A 77 -8.35 20.08 26.87
C ALA A 77 -7.84 19.90 25.45
N LEU A 78 -6.71 20.54 25.16
CA LEU A 78 -5.85 20.28 24.02
C LEU A 78 -4.77 19.27 24.42
N TYR A 79 -4.49 18.33 23.54
CA TYR A 79 -3.48 17.29 23.78
C TYR A 79 -2.37 17.40 22.71
N LEU A 80 -1.13 17.56 23.17
CA LEU A 80 0.06 17.63 22.34
C LEU A 80 0.74 16.26 22.39
N LEU A 81 0.97 15.64 21.24
CA LEU A 81 1.62 14.33 21.15
C LEU A 81 3.12 14.49 21.09
N ARG A 82 3.81 14.08 22.19
CA ARG A 82 5.27 14.09 22.26
C ARG A 82 5.89 12.86 21.61
N SER A 83 5.35 11.70 21.93
CA SER A 83 5.80 10.42 21.37
C SER A 83 4.64 9.45 21.23
N GLY A 84 4.76 8.49 20.35
CA GLY A 84 3.69 7.55 20.07
C GLY A 84 2.96 7.89 18.78
N SER A 85 1.73 7.37 18.66
CA SER A 85 0.84 7.63 17.52
C SER A 85 -0.60 7.49 17.97
N LEU A 86 -1.45 8.45 17.57
CA LEU A 86 -2.89 8.41 17.79
C LEU A 86 -3.62 8.17 16.47
N GLY A 87 -4.73 7.44 16.52
CA GLY A 87 -5.67 7.30 15.41
C GLY A 87 -6.95 8.08 15.68
N VAL A 88 -7.42 8.84 14.69
CA VAL A 88 -8.73 9.49 14.66
C VAL A 88 -9.67 8.59 13.88
N PHE A 89 -10.79 8.18 14.49
CA PHE A 89 -11.70 7.19 13.93
C PHE A 89 -13.12 7.75 13.78
N ASP A 90 -13.74 7.44 12.64
CA ASP A 90 -15.18 7.54 12.51
C ASP A 90 -15.80 6.20 12.94
N GLY A 91 -16.70 6.27 13.91
CA GLY A 91 -17.19 5.05 14.57
C GLY A 91 -16.10 4.24 15.29
N PRO A 92 -16.27 2.90 15.42
CA PRO A 92 -15.36 2.07 16.21
C PRO A 92 -14.11 1.59 15.43
N THR A 93 -14.14 1.60 14.10
CA THR A 93 -13.16 0.89 13.28
C THR A 93 -12.60 1.66 12.10
N GLU A 94 -13.25 2.69 11.60
CA GLU A 94 -12.82 3.43 10.41
C GLU A 94 -11.77 4.48 10.79
N LEU A 95 -10.51 4.23 10.41
CA LEU A 95 -9.41 5.18 10.64
C LEU A 95 -9.46 6.28 9.59
N ILE A 96 -9.69 7.52 10.04
CA ILE A 96 -9.71 8.70 9.17
C ILE A 96 -8.30 9.30 9.02
N ARG A 97 -7.55 9.39 10.13
CA ARG A 97 -6.25 10.05 10.21
C ARG A 97 -5.39 9.45 11.30
N GLN A 98 -4.09 9.35 11.03
CA GLN A 98 -3.07 9.10 12.03
C GLN A 98 -2.45 10.44 12.47
N VAL A 99 -2.19 10.58 13.77
CA VAL A 99 -1.54 11.74 14.37
C VAL A 99 -0.16 11.30 14.85
N ALA A 100 0.86 11.95 14.34
CA ALA A 100 2.27 11.67 14.66
C ALA A 100 2.77 12.51 15.85
N ALA A 101 3.99 12.24 16.31
CA ALA A 101 4.66 13.09 17.26
C ALA A 101 4.81 14.54 16.72
N ASP A 102 4.89 15.49 17.65
CA ASP A 102 4.93 16.94 17.36
C ASP A 102 3.65 17.49 16.70
N ASP A 103 2.51 16.77 16.83
CA ASP A 103 1.19 17.23 16.41
C ASP A 103 0.22 17.30 17.63
N CYS A 104 -1.01 17.79 17.44
CA CYS A 104 -2.00 17.95 18.50
C CYS A 104 -3.39 17.47 18.08
N VAL A 105 -4.25 17.21 19.07
CA VAL A 105 -5.65 16.85 18.91
C VAL A 105 -6.53 17.55 19.93
N GLY A 106 -7.79 17.82 19.56
CA GLY A 106 -8.79 18.51 20.39
C GLY A 106 -8.94 19.99 20.06
N GLU A 107 -8.05 20.57 19.25
CA GLU A 107 -8.04 22.00 18.89
C GLU A 107 -9.32 22.47 18.21
N ILE A 108 -9.85 21.65 17.27
CA ILE A 108 -11.03 22.03 16.48
C ILE A 108 -12.28 22.16 17.37
N SER A 109 -12.49 21.19 18.25
CA SER A 109 -13.64 21.19 19.17
C SER A 109 -13.52 22.26 20.25
N LEU A 110 -12.31 22.55 20.74
CA LEU A 110 -12.09 23.64 21.69
C LEU A 110 -12.34 25.02 21.06
N LEU A 111 -11.88 25.24 19.82
CA LEU A 111 -12.10 26.50 19.09
C LEU A 111 -13.56 26.66 18.66
N GLY A 112 -14.24 25.58 18.32
CA GLY A 112 -15.62 25.57 17.86
C GLY A 112 -16.66 25.55 18.97
N GLY A 113 -16.27 25.22 20.21
CA GLY A 113 -17.20 25.04 21.32
C GLY A 113 -18.15 23.85 21.16
N GLU A 114 -17.80 22.90 20.26
CA GLU A 114 -18.62 21.74 19.94
C GLU A 114 -18.10 20.47 20.63
N ALA A 115 -18.99 19.47 20.78
CA ALA A 115 -18.60 18.14 21.24
C ALA A 115 -17.62 17.50 20.25
N LEU A 116 -16.76 16.63 20.76
CA LEU A 116 -15.79 15.87 19.99
C LEU A 116 -16.51 15.00 18.93
N ARG A 117 -16.20 15.22 17.68
CA ARG A 117 -16.88 14.55 16.56
C ARG A 117 -16.41 13.12 16.33
N TYR A 118 -15.16 12.83 16.65
CA TYR A 118 -14.48 11.56 16.35
C TYR A 118 -13.91 10.92 17.59
N ASN A 119 -13.75 9.60 17.51
CA ASN A 119 -13.00 8.86 18.53
C ASN A 119 -11.51 9.06 18.30
N VAL A 120 -10.75 9.33 19.36
CA VAL A 120 -9.28 9.31 19.31
C VAL A 120 -8.75 8.25 20.24
N ARG A 121 -7.91 7.38 19.70
CA ARG A 121 -7.35 6.22 20.39
C ARG A 121 -5.85 6.10 20.12
N ALA A 122 -5.09 5.72 21.13
CA ALA A 122 -3.68 5.41 20.98
C ALA A 122 -3.49 4.19 20.06
N LEU A 123 -2.73 4.36 18.99
CA LEU A 123 -2.30 3.26 18.12
C LEU A 123 -1.14 2.50 18.74
N ARG A 124 -0.26 3.20 19.46
CA ARG A 124 0.83 2.65 20.28
C ARG A 124 0.92 3.40 21.61
N ASP A 125 1.82 3.01 22.52
CA ASP A 125 2.01 3.75 23.77
C ASP A 125 2.36 5.21 23.43
N CYS A 126 1.61 6.16 24.01
CA CYS A 126 1.75 7.59 23.74
C CYS A 126 2.12 8.36 25.00
N GLU A 127 2.97 9.36 24.82
CA GLU A 127 3.21 10.40 25.81
C GLU A 127 2.62 11.72 25.30
N LEU A 128 1.75 12.28 26.12
CA LEU A 128 0.97 13.46 25.78
C LEU A 128 1.19 14.56 26.83
N LEU A 129 1.12 15.81 26.37
CA LEU A 129 1.01 16.98 27.23
C LEU A 129 -0.40 17.54 27.07
N ARG A 130 -1.15 17.60 28.16
CA ARG A 130 -2.50 18.11 28.25
C ARG A 130 -2.48 19.58 28.66
N LEU A 131 -3.13 20.43 27.88
CA LEU A 131 -3.42 21.83 28.19
C LEU A 131 -4.91 21.96 28.44
N ASP A 132 -5.31 22.31 29.67
CA ASP A 132 -6.71 22.50 30.02
C ASP A 132 -7.34 23.64 29.23
N GLN A 133 -8.65 23.53 28.94
CA GLN A 133 -9.42 24.52 28.19
C GLN A 133 -9.24 25.95 28.73
N GLN A 134 -9.29 26.13 30.05
CA GLN A 134 -9.15 27.44 30.70
C GLN A 134 -7.80 28.11 30.36
N HIS A 135 -6.70 27.37 30.39
CA HIS A 135 -5.39 27.93 30.05
C HIS A 135 -5.21 28.14 28.55
N PHE A 136 -5.88 27.32 27.73
CA PHE A 136 -5.93 27.50 26.28
C PHE A 136 -6.70 28.78 25.92
N GLU A 137 -7.86 29.06 26.55
CA GLU A 137 -8.64 30.29 26.38
C GLU A 137 -7.85 31.51 26.82
N GLN A 138 -7.16 31.45 27.97
CA GLN A 138 -6.28 32.55 28.43
C GLN A 138 -5.16 32.85 27.45
N LEU A 139 -4.55 31.79 26.82
CA LEU A 139 -3.53 31.97 25.80
C LEU A 139 -4.10 32.74 24.59
N ILE A 140 -5.29 32.38 24.14
CA ILE A 140 -5.98 33.02 23.00
C ILE A 140 -6.30 34.49 23.31
N GLU A 141 -6.85 34.77 24.49
CA GLU A 141 -7.23 36.13 24.89
C GLU A 141 -6.03 37.06 24.96
N HIS A 142 -4.90 36.59 25.47
CA HIS A 142 -3.69 37.42 25.61
C HIS A 142 -2.84 37.50 24.35
N HIS A 143 -3.05 36.63 23.35
CA HIS A 143 -2.25 36.56 22.13
C HIS A 143 -3.07 36.43 20.84
N PRO A 144 -3.82 37.47 20.41
CA PRO A 144 -4.71 37.42 19.24
C PRO A 144 -4.01 37.06 17.92
N ARG A 145 -2.72 37.41 17.77
CA ARG A 145 -1.93 37.04 16.57
C ARG A 145 -1.62 35.55 16.51
N ALA A 146 -1.40 34.91 17.65
CA ALA A 146 -1.23 33.47 17.74
C ALA A 146 -2.52 32.75 17.34
N MET A 147 -3.68 33.27 17.79
CA MET A 147 -5.00 32.78 17.43
C MET A 147 -5.24 32.77 15.91
N MET A 148 -4.84 33.85 15.20
CA MET A 148 -4.98 33.88 13.73
C MET A 148 -4.15 32.80 13.04
N GLY A 149 -2.95 32.52 13.55
CA GLY A 149 -2.10 31.43 13.06
C GLY A 149 -2.74 30.06 13.31
N MET A 150 -3.26 29.83 14.52
CA MET A 150 -3.97 28.60 14.90
C MET A 150 -5.24 28.39 14.06
N ALA A 151 -6.05 29.44 13.88
CA ALA A 151 -7.26 29.36 13.06
C ALA A 151 -6.95 29.03 11.59
N ARG A 152 -5.93 29.65 11.00
CA ARG A 152 -5.47 29.30 9.63
C ARG A 152 -5.07 27.84 9.52
N GLN A 153 -4.30 27.32 10.46
CA GLN A 153 -3.88 25.93 10.45
C GLN A 153 -5.06 24.96 10.66
N ALA A 154 -6.02 25.31 11.52
CA ALA A 154 -7.24 24.50 11.68
C ALA A 154 -8.06 24.48 10.40
N VAL A 155 -8.19 25.62 9.70
CA VAL A 155 -8.87 25.72 8.40
C VAL A 155 -8.10 24.95 7.32
N ASP A 156 -6.77 25.08 7.25
CA ASP A 156 -5.94 24.33 6.31
C ASP A 156 -6.06 22.81 6.53
N ARG A 157 -6.13 22.37 7.78
CA ARG A 157 -6.39 20.95 8.12
C ARG A 157 -7.77 20.50 7.66
N LEU A 158 -8.81 21.34 7.80
CA LEU A 158 -10.16 21.03 7.32
C LEU A 158 -10.19 20.94 5.78
N ILE A 159 -9.54 21.87 5.08
CA ILE A 159 -9.48 21.91 3.61
C ILE A 159 -8.66 20.72 3.05
N ARG A 160 -7.52 20.41 3.65
CA ARG A 160 -6.70 19.25 3.24
C ARG A 160 -7.45 17.92 3.43
N ARG A 161 -8.32 17.87 4.43
CA ARG A 161 -9.16 16.71 4.71
C ARG A 161 -10.19 16.41 3.62
N GLU A 162 -10.72 17.43 2.95
CA GLU A 162 -11.65 17.25 1.82
C GLU A 162 -10.94 16.77 0.55
N ARG A 163 -9.62 16.95 0.47
CA ARG A 163 -8.86 16.72 -0.76
C ARG A 163 -8.01 15.45 -0.78
N HIS A 164 -7.47 14.99 0.35
CA HIS A 164 -6.63 13.78 0.36
C HIS A 164 -6.47 13.24 1.80
N VAL A 165 -6.55 11.92 1.94
CA VAL A 165 -5.97 11.21 3.08
C VAL A 165 -4.46 11.37 2.95
N GLU A 166 -3.83 12.17 3.82
CA GLU A 166 -2.35 12.21 3.88
C GLU A 166 -1.87 10.77 4.12
N PRO A 167 -0.92 10.27 3.31
CA PRO A 167 -0.36 8.96 3.56
C PRO A 167 0.20 8.95 4.99
N PRO A 168 -0.02 7.87 5.75
CA PRO A 168 0.52 7.76 7.10
C PRO A 168 2.04 7.97 7.04
N ASP A 169 2.59 8.66 8.04
CA ASP A 169 4.04 8.80 8.19
C ASP A 169 4.72 7.45 7.99
N LYS A 170 5.85 7.46 7.26
CA LYS A 170 6.60 6.22 7.01
C LYS A 170 6.91 5.52 8.34
N PRO A 171 6.61 4.23 8.49
CA PRO A 171 6.81 3.50 9.74
C PRO A 171 8.23 3.63 10.27
N ARG A 172 8.38 3.77 11.57
CA ARG A 172 9.67 3.93 12.26
C ARG A 172 9.96 2.78 13.20
N THR A 173 8.93 2.12 13.72
CA THR A 173 9.08 1.08 14.74
C THR A 173 8.45 -0.24 14.30
N PHE A 174 9.22 -1.32 14.42
CA PHE A 174 8.84 -2.66 14.00
C PHE A 174 8.91 -3.62 15.18
N ALA A 175 7.95 -4.54 15.30
CA ALA A 175 8.06 -5.64 16.27
C ALA A 175 8.22 -6.97 15.54
N ILE A 176 9.26 -7.71 15.85
CA ILE A 176 9.46 -9.08 15.38
C ILE A 176 8.92 -10.03 16.44
N LEU A 177 7.82 -10.69 16.12
CA LEU A 177 7.05 -11.55 17.02
C LEU A 177 6.96 -12.95 16.41
N PRO A 178 7.81 -13.92 16.78
CA PRO A 178 7.74 -15.26 16.22
C PRO A 178 6.48 -16.00 16.68
N VAL A 179 6.01 -16.94 15.85
CA VAL A 179 4.90 -17.82 16.23
C VAL A 179 5.25 -18.71 17.41
N ASP A 180 6.49 -19.18 17.44
CA ASP A 180 7.06 -19.98 18.52
C ASP A 180 8.60 -19.86 18.58
N ALA A 181 9.22 -20.49 19.57
CA ALA A 181 10.66 -20.41 19.84
C ALA A 181 11.53 -21.12 18.78
N SER A 182 10.95 -21.90 17.85
CA SER A 182 11.71 -22.60 16.80
C SER A 182 12.16 -21.67 15.66
N VAL A 183 11.57 -20.47 15.58
CA VAL A 183 11.89 -19.49 14.54
C VAL A 183 13.17 -18.72 14.89
N PRO A 184 14.20 -18.70 14.04
CA PRO A 184 15.49 -18.05 14.32
C PRO A 184 15.41 -16.53 14.16
N VAL A 185 14.76 -15.83 15.12
CA VAL A 185 14.44 -14.40 14.99
C VAL A 185 15.62 -13.46 15.26
N ARG A 186 16.64 -13.87 16.03
CA ARG A 186 17.76 -12.97 16.35
C ARG A 186 18.61 -12.69 15.09
N GLY A 187 18.91 -13.72 14.30
CA GLY A 187 19.60 -13.56 13.01
C GLY A 187 18.78 -12.70 12.03
N LEU A 188 17.49 -12.98 11.89
CA LEU A 188 16.57 -12.21 11.08
C LEU A 188 16.53 -10.73 11.48
N ALA A 189 16.47 -10.43 12.78
CA ALA A 189 16.44 -9.05 13.28
C ALA A 189 17.72 -8.29 12.95
N MET A 190 18.88 -8.93 13.12
CA MET A 190 20.18 -8.30 12.82
C MET A 190 20.37 -8.03 11.32
N GLN A 191 20.03 -9.00 10.47
CA GLN A 191 20.07 -8.83 9.02
C GLN A 191 19.10 -7.74 8.54
N LEU A 192 17.88 -7.69 9.12
CA LEU A 192 16.89 -6.66 8.81
C LEU A 192 17.36 -5.27 9.28
N ALA A 193 17.96 -5.16 10.47
CA ALA A 193 18.53 -3.93 10.97
C ALA A 193 19.63 -3.41 10.03
N GLN A 194 20.55 -4.29 9.62
CA GLN A 194 21.61 -3.95 8.67
C GLN A 194 21.04 -3.47 7.32
N ALA A 195 19.99 -4.11 6.81
CA ALA A 195 19.35 -3.69 5.57
C ALA A 195 18.63 -2.33 5.70
N LEU A 196 18.05 -2.02 6.87
CA LEU A 196 17.41 -0.73 7.16
C LEU A 196 18.42 0.42 7.28
N GLU A 197 19.69 0.14 7.63
CA GLU A 197 20.74 1.17 7.72
C GLU A 197 20.95 1.94 6.40
N SER A 198 20.58 1.34 5.26
CA SER A 198 20.58 2.04 3.96
C SER A 198 19.56 3.19 3.88
N PHE A 199 18.59 3.23 4.81
CA PHE A 199 17.51 4.23 4.86
C PHE A 199 17.56 5.09 6.14
N GLY A 200 18.48 4.80 7.04
CA GLY A 200 18.70 5.50 8.30
C GLY A 200 19.16 4.55 9.40
N ASN A 201 19.76 5.11 10.45
CA ASN A 201 20.26 4.32 11.57
C ASN A 201 19.15 3.48 12.23
N CYS A 202 19.48 2.26 12.61
CA CYS A 202 18.55 1.27 13.16
C CYS A 202 19.04 0.75 14.52
N LEU A 203 18.12 0.61 15.48
CA LEU A 203 18.39 0.05 16.80
C LEU A 203 17.54 -1.19 17.03
N VAL A 204 18.14 -2.28 17.51
CA VAL A 204 17.42 -3.48 17.95
C VAL A 204 17.33 -3.48 19.47
N ILE A 205 16.12 -3.61 20.00
CA ILE A 205 15.83 -3.66 21.44
C ILE A 205 15.16 -4.99 21.75
N ASP A 206 15.82 -5.80 22.57
CA ASP A 206 15.29 -7.08 23.08
C ASP A 206 14.85 -6.97 24.55
N ALA A 207 14.39 -8.09 25.13
CA ALA A 207 13.93 -8.16 26.50
C ALA A 207 15.01 -7.80 27.53
N GLU A 208 16.28 -8.16 27.25
CA GLU A 208 17.40 -7.90 28.19
C GLU A 208 17.61 -6.38 28.37
N HIS A 209 17.46 -5.63 27.32
CA HIS A 209 17.66 -4.18 27.32
C HIS A 209 16.40 -3.39 27.68
N GLY A 210 15.20 -3.90 27.35
CA GLY A 210 13.96 -3.14 27.40
C GLY A 210 12.94 -3.55 28.44
N ALA A 211 12.92 -4.82 28.95
CA ALA A 211 11.80 -5.34 29.75
C ALA A 211 11.47 -4.51 31.01
N ASN A 212 12.50 -3.97 31.68
CA ASN A 212 12.37 -3.21 32.92
C ASN A 212 12.41 -1.68 32.71
N ARG A 213 12.31 -1.17 31.48
CA ARG A 213 12.40 0.26 31.20
C ARG A 213 11.01 0.91 31.14
N GLY A 214 10.97 2.22 31.47
CA GLY A 214 9.76 3.04 31.34
C GLY A 214 9.52 3.52 29.92
N SER A 215 8.36 4.12 29.66
CA SER A 215 8.00 4.67 28.34
C SER A 215 8.93 5.81 27.90
N ASP A 216 9.39 6.62 28.85
CA ASP A 216 10.37 7.68 28.66
C ASP A 216 11.67 7.19 28.00
N TRP A 217 12.21 6.07 28.47
CA TRP A 217 13.42 5.47 27.91
C TRP A 217 13.22 5.04 26.45
N PHE A 218 12.06 4.47 26.10
CA PHE A 218 11.75 4.09 24.72
C PHE A 218 11.63 5.32 23.82
N ALA A 219 10.93 6.36 24.28
CA ALA A 219 10.79 7.61 23.55
C ALA A 219 12.14 8.27 23.25
N GLU A 220 13.06 8.29 24.24
CA GLU A 220 14.43 8.79 24.06
C GLU A 220 15.21 8.00 23.00
N ARG A 221 15.11 6.66 23.00
CA ARG A 221 15.77 5.81 22.02
C ARG A 221 15.17 5.95 20.62
N GLU A 222 13.85 6.00 20.53
CA GLU A 222 13.16 6.25 19.27
C GLU A 222 13.50 7.63 18.67
N ALA A 223 13.78 8.64 19.49
CA ALA A 223 14.19 9.97 19.03
C ALA A 223 15.63 10.01 18.48
N GLN A 224 16.51 9.10 18.93
CA GLN A 224 17.92 9.06 18.53
C GLN A 224 18.17 8.35 17.19
N VAL A 225 17.23 7.51 16.73
CA VAL A 225 17.41 6.69 15.54
C VAL A 225 16.20 6.83 14.60
N ARG A 226 16.42 6.53 13.32
CA ARG A 226 15.34 6.53 12.32
C ARG A 226 14.43 5.31 12.51
N PHE A 227 15.00 4.14 12.83
CA PHE A 227 14.27 2.88 12.95
C PHE A 227 14.57 2.17 14.26
N VAL A 228 13.53 1.54 14.85
CA VAL A 228 13.66 0.67 16.01
C VAL A 228 13.01 -0.67 15.72
N ILE A 229 13.72 -1.76 16.00
CA ILE A 229 13.20 -3.12 15.95
C ILE A 229 13.05 -3.63 17.39
N TYR A 230 11.82 -3.89 17.83
CA TYR A 230 11.51 -4.57 19.07
C TYR A 230 11.50 -6.07 18.84
N LEU A 231 12.42 -6.79 19.46
CA LEU A 231 12.63 -8.21 19.24
C LEU A 231 12.08 -9.04 20.40
N ASP A 232 11.06 -9.86 20.16
CA ASP A 232 10.61 -10.90 21.09
C ASP A 232 11.37 -12.21 20.81
N SER A 233 12.50 -12.38 21.46
CA SER A 233 13.32 -13.61 21.38
C SER A 233 13.11 -14.57 22.56
N THR A 234 12.44 -14.13 23.62
CA THR A 234 12.29 -14.88 24.87
C THR A 234 10.95 -15.56 25.03
N GLY A 235 9.92 -15.07 24.32
CA GLY A 235 8.54 -15.51 24.50
C GLY A 235 7.89 -15.02 25.80
N ASP A 236 8.54 -14.09 26.54
CA ASP A 236 7.96 -13.48 27.73
C ASP A 236 6.70 -12.67 27.38
N ALA A 237 5.59 -12.98 28.03
CA ALA A 237 4.30 -12.38 27.71
C ALA A 237 4.26 -10.85 27.97
N SER A 238 4.97 -10.39 29.00
CA SER A 238 5.00 -8.96 29.36
C SER A 238 5.83 -8.16 28.36
N TRP A 239 6.96 -8.69 27.94
CA TRP A 239 7.80 -8.10 26.93
C TRP A 239 7.11 -8.12 25.53
N ARG A 240 6.52 -9.25 25.16
CA ARG A 240 5.73 -9.37 23.93
C ARG A 240 4.62 -8.33 23.87
N LEU A 241 3.88 -8.13 24.96
CA LEU A 241 2.84 -7.11 25.03
C LEU A 241 3.43 -5.70 24.87
N ARG A 242 4.64 -5.45 25.40
CA ARG A 242 5.35 -4.19 25.21
C ARG A 242 5.73 -3.99 23.73
N CYS A 243 6.34 -4.98 23.08
CA CYS A 243 6.66 -4.93 21.65
C CYS A 243 5.42 -4.62 20.81
N LEU A 244 4.31 -5.29 21.11
CA LEU A 244 3.02 -5.06 20.46
C LEU A 244 2.54 -3.61 20.60
N ARG A 245 2.73 -2.97 21.78
CA ARG A 245 2.25 -1.60 21.99
C ARG A 245 3.15 -0.53 21.40
N GLN A 246 4.45 -0.82 21.27
CA GLN A 246 5.45 0.16 20.79
C GLN A 246 5.59 0.20 19.25
N ALA A 247 5.27 -0.89 18.55
CA ALA A 247 5.52 -0.98 17.12
C ALA A 247 4.42 -0.34 16.25
N ASP A 248 4.83 0.30 15.16
CA ASP A 248 3.95 0.75 14.07
C ASP A 248 3.54 -0.44 13.19
N VAL A 249 4.48 -1.36 12.93
CA VAL A 249 4.31 -2.52 12.05
C VAL A 249 4.68 -3.81 12.79
N LEU A 250 3.88 -4.86 12.60
CA LEU A 250 4.13 -6.18 13.16
C LEU A 250 4.71 -7.11 12.10
N LEU A 251 5.88 -7.67 12.40
CA LEU A 251 6.54 -8.70 11.60
C LEU A 251 6.35 -10.05 12.30
N LEU A 252 5.68 -10.96 11.62
CA LEU A 252 5.22 -12.23 12.15
C LEU A 252 5.96 -13.38 11.44
N PRO A 253 7.21 -13.70 11.85
CA PRO A 253 7.97 -14.77 11.22
C PRO A 253 7.45 -16.14 11.63
N ALA A 254 7.37 -17.04 10.62
CA ALA A 254 6.99 -18.44 10.78
C ALA A 254 7.75 -19.32 9.80
N LEU A 255 7.98 -20.60 10.17
CA LEU A 255 8.55 -21.59 9.27
C LEU A 255 7.46 -22.11 8.33
N ALA A 256 7.61 -21.90 7.02
CA ALA A 256 6.61 -22.25 6.01
C ALA A 256 6.22 -23.73 5.98
N ALA A 257 7.15 -24.60 6.36
CA ALA A 257 6.94 -26.07 6.40
C ALA A 257 6.16 -26.55 7.63
N GLN A 258 6.03 -25.73 8.67
CA GLN A 258 5.32 -26.11 9.88
C GLN A 258 3.80 -26.02 9.71
N ALA A 259 3.07 -26.76 10.55
CA ALA A 259 1.63 -26.61 10.66
C ALA A 259 1.30 -25.21 11.23
N PRO A 260 0.36 -24.47 10.63
CA PRO A 260 -0.03 -23.16 11.12
C PRO A 260 -0.54 -23.20 12.57
N ARG A 261 -0.10 -22.25 13.37
CA ARG A 261 -0.52 -22.06 14.77
C ARG A 261 -0.93 -20.61 14.98
N PRO A 262 -1.97 -20.34 15.79
CA PRO A 262 -2.36 -18.98 16.08
C PRO A 262 -1.27 -18.24 16.86
N TRP A 263 -1.06 -16.96 16.52
CA TRP A 263 -0.20 -16.09 17.33
C TRP A 263 -0.85 -15.83 18.68
N PRO A 264 -0.05 -15.68 19.76
CA PRO A 264 -0.56 -15.45 21.11
C PRO A 264 -1.51 -14.25 21.24
N GLU A 265 -1.27 -13.19 20.49
CA GLU A 265 -2.10 -11.98 20.46
C GLU A 265 -3.44 -12.13 19.73
N ALA A 266 -3.64 -13.24 19.03
CA ALA A 266 -4.93 -13.55 18.40
C ALA A 266 -6.02 -13.99 19.39
N ALA A 267 -5.67 -14.16 20.67
CA ALA A 267 -6.63 -14.58 21.70
C ALA A 267 -7.82 -13.62 21.84
N PRO A 268 -9.05 -14.13 21.98
CA PRO A 268 -10.24 -13.30 22.22
C PRO A 268 -10.08 -12.45 23.47
N GLY A 269 -10.33 -11.14 23.37
CA GLY A 269 -10.25 -10.22 24.52
C GLY A 269 -8.88 -9.60 24.78
N HIS A 270 -7.85 -9.94 24.01
CA HIS A 270 -6.53 -9.32 24.17
C HIS A 270 -6.58 -7.83 23.81
N PRO A 271 -6.12 -6.89 24.68
CA PRO A 271 -6.16 -5.45 24.45
C PRO A 271 -5.34 -5.00 23.23
N ALA A 272 -4.39 -5.82 22.76
CA ALA A 272 -3.58 -5.57 21.58
C ALA A 272 -4.30 -5.87 20.25
N ARG A 273 -5.59 -6.17 20.23
CA ARG A 273 -6.41 -6.24 18.99
C ARG A 273 -6.56 -4.86 18.34
N VAL A 274 -5.45 -4.23 18.05
CA VAL A 274 -5.45 -3.02 17.20
C VAL A 274 -5.54 -3.50 15.76
N ARG A 275 -6.76 -3.58 15.24
CA ARG A 275 -7.08 -4.04 13.87
C ARG A 275 -6.42 -3.22 12.74
N HIS A 276 -5.76 -2.11 13.08
CA HIS A 276 -5.30 -1.10 12.11
C HIS A 276 -3.78 -1.03 11.94
N ARG A 277 -3.02 -1.95 12.58
CA ARG A 277 -1.57 -2.01 12.33
C ARG A 277 -1.28 -2.89 11.13
N PRO A 278 -0.43 -2.45 10.20
CA PRO A 278 0.09 -3.31 9.15
C PRO A 278 0.75 -4.54 9.76
N ARG A 279 0.37 -5.71 9.27
CA ARG A 279 0.90 -7.00 9.71
C ARG A 279 1.55 -7.68 8.51
N HIS A 280 2.81 -8.06 8.67
CA HIS A 280 3.58 -8.74 7.66
C HIS A 280 3.94 -10.14 8.14
N LEU A 281 3.33 -11.15 7.54
CA LEU A 281 3.67 -12.55 7.73
C LEU A 281 4.95 -12.86 6.94
N LEU A 282 6.02 -13.23 7.66
CA LEU A 282 7.30 -13.58 7.05
C LEU A 282 7.44 -15.11 7.04
N LEU A 283 7.24 -15.73 5.88
CA LEU A 283 7.32 -17.17 5.70
C LEU A 283 8.75 -17.58 5.33
N ILE A 284 9.46 -18.19 6.27
CA ILE A 284 10.82 -18.70 6.07
C ILE A 284 10.72 -20.08 5.42
N HIS A 285 11.24 -20.18 4.20
CA HIS A 285 11.18 -21.41 3.41
C HIS A 285 12.45 -22.25 3.53
N PRO A 286 12.33 -23.58 3.54
CA PRO A 286 13.49 -24.45 3.42
C PRO A 286 14.01 -24.47 1.97
N ALA A 287 15.29 -24.71 1.81
CA ALA A 287 15.92 -25.02 0.53
C ALA A 287 15.77 -23.96 -0.58
N HIS A 288 15.74 -22.67 -0.22
CA HIS A 288 15.70 -21.56 -1.17
C HIS A 288 14.55 -21.62 -2.20
N ARG A 289 13.42 -22.19 -1.82
CA ARG A 289 12.26 -22.37 -2.71
C ARG A 289 10.95 -22.16 -1.97
N VAL A 290 10.01 -21.47 -2.62
CA VAL A 290 8.65 -21.28 -2.08
C VAL A 290 7.93 -22.62 -1.95
N LEU A 291 7.40 -22.89 -0.77
CA LEU A 291 6.55 -24.04 -0.51
C LEU A 291 5.09 -23.66 -0.83
N HIS A 292 4.58 -24.16 -1.95
CA HIS A 292 3.25 -23.82 -2.44
C HIS A 292 2.16 -24.17 -1.44
N GLY A 293 1.15 -23.27 -1.33
CA GLY A 293 0.03 -23.37 -0.39
C GLY A 293 0.39 -23.03 1.06
N ALA A 294 1.65 -22.73 1.39
CA ALA A 294 2.03 -22.29 2.73
C ALA A 294 1.38 -20.96 3.08
N ALA A 295 1.47 -19.96 2.19
CA ALA A 295 0.88 -18.65 2.41
C ALA A 295 -0.63 -18.74 2.68
N ARG A 296 -1.37 -19.50 1.87
CA ARG A 296 -2.81 -19.72 2.08
C ARG A 296 -3.12 -20.33 3.45
N ARG A 297 -2.37 -21.38 3.87
CA ARG A 297 -2.58 -22.03 5.18
C ARG A 297 -2.34 -21.09 6.34
N TRP A 298 -1.22 -20.35 6.31
CA TRP A 298 -0.86 -19.42 7.38
C TRP A 298 -1.79 -18.21 7.46
N ARG A 299 -2.16 -17.63 6.30
CA ARG A 299 -3.09 -16.49 6.23
C ARG A 299 -4.48 -16.81 6.73
N ALA A 300 -4.94 -18.05 6.58
CA ALA A 300 -6.26 -18.51 7.08
C ALA A 300 -6.43 -18.34 8.60
N LEU A 301 -5.34 -18.19 9.37
CA LEU A 301 -5.38 -17.91 10.81
C LEU A 301 -5.72 -16.46 11.15
N PHE A 302 -5.65 -15.53 10.19
CA PHE A 302 -5.84 -14.11 10.43
C PHE A 302 -7.22 -13.65 9.95
N SER A 303 -7.88 -12.87 10.79
CA SER A 303 -9.07 -12.10 10.38
C SER A 303 -8.63 -10.75 9.84
N GLY A 304 -8.97 -10.45 8.58
CA GLY A 304 -8.64 -9.20 7.89
C GLY A 304 -7.33 -9.27 7.10
N ASP A 305 -6.91 -8.13 6.52
CA ASP A 305 -5.77 -8.07 5.64
C ASP A 305 -4.46 -8.29 6.38
N ILE A 306 -3.64 -9.16 5.81
CA ILE A 306 -2.27 -9.40 6.21
C ILE A 306 -1.41 -9.52 4.95
N HIS A 307 -0.36 -8.72 4.88
CA HIS A 307 0.67 -8.88 3.85
C HIS A 307 1.50 -10.12 4.18
N HIS A 308 1.86 -10.90 3.16
CA HIS A 308 2.75 -12.04 3.34
C HIS A 308 3.96 -11.90 2.43
N HIS A 309 5.08 -12.42 2.91
CA HIS A 309 6.35 -12.37 2.21
C HIS A 309 7.06 -13.70 2.34
N HIS A 310 7.61 -14.17 1.23
CA HIS A 310 8.46 -15.35 1.20
C HIS A 310 9.91 -14.96 1.45
N LEU A 311 10.54 -15.64 2.39
CA LEU A 311 11.96 -15.57 2.69
C LEU A 311 12.60 -16.90 2.28
N CYS A 312 13.12 -16.94 1.06
CA CYS A 312 13.80 -18.11 0.50
C CYS A 312 15.32 -18.03 0.67
N SER A 313 15.86 -16.81 0.81
CA SER A 313 17.29 -16.55 0.97
C SER A 313 17.52 -15.26 1.74
N GLU A 314 18.77 -15.01 2.16
CA GLU A 314 19.16 -13.75 2.79
C GLU A 314 18.99 -12.54 1.86
N SER A 315 19.04 -12.74 0.53
CA SER A 315 18.80 -11.68 -0.46
C SER A 315 17.37 -11.14 -0.46
N ASP A 316 16.42 -11.82 0.22
CA ASP A 316 15.05 -11.31 0.40
C ASP A 316 14.93 -10.26 1.51
N ILE A 317 15.92 -10.19 2.44
CA ILE A 317 15.87 -9.26 3.57
C ILE A 317 15.90 -7.79 3.13
N PRO A 318 16.77 -7.34 2.21
CA PRO A 318 16.75 -5.97 1.71
C PRO A 318 15.40 -5.57 1.09
N ARG A 319 14.72 -6.50 0.42
CA ARG A 319 13.36 -6.29 -0.10
C ARG A 319 12.36 -6.04 1.02
N ILE A 320 12.40 -6.86 2.08
CA ILE A 320 11.53 -6.66 3.24
C ILE A 320 11.80 -5.30 3.89
N ALA A 321 13.09 -4.92 4.03
CA ALA A 321 13.47 -3.62 4.56
C ALA A 321 12.85 -2.47 3.75
N ARG A 322 12.92 -2.54 2.40
CA ARG A 322 12.28 -1.53 1.53
C ARG A 322 10.77 -1.48 1.71
N LEU A 323 10.11 -2.64 1.75
CA LEU A 323 8.65 -2.74 1.89
C LEU A 323 8.14 -2.13 3.21
N ILE A 324 8.80 -2.43 4.33
CA ILE A 324 8.33 -1.96 5.64
C ILE A 324 8.75 -0.52 5.95
N SER A 325 9.81 -0.01 5.32
CA SER A 325 10.31 1.36 5.54
C SER A 325 9.71 2.39 4.58
N GLY A 326 8.83 1.96 3.66
CA GLY A 326 8.21 2.85 2.66
C GLY A 326 9.17 3.27 1.53
N HIS A 327 10.14 2.42 1.16
CA HIS A 327 11.06 2.61 0.03
C HIS A 327 10.91 1.52 -1.03
N ALA A 328 9.79 0.80 -1.01
CA ALA A 328 9.52 -0.27 -1.95
C ALA A 328 9.33 0.25 -3.38
N ARG A 329 9.73 -0.58 -4.35
CA ARG A 329 9.67 -0.31 -5.79
C ARG A 329 8.62 -1.21 -6.44
N GLY A 330 7.61 -0.61 -7.04
CA GLY A 330 6.54 -1.29 -7.74
C GLY A 330 6.71 -1.27 -9.25
N LEU A 331 6.25 -2.32 -9.90
CA LEU A 331 6.12 -2.40 -11.35
C LEU A 331 4.66 -2.57 -11.73
N VAL A 332 4.13 -1.71 -12.58
CA VAL A 332 2.77 -1.80 -13.12
C VAL A 332 2.79 -1.91 -14.63
N LEU A 333 2.17 -2.97 -15.15
CA LEU A 333 2.14 -3.29 -16.57
C LEU A 333 0.72 -3.18 -17.13
N ALA A 334 0.54 -2.33 -18.14
CA ALA A 334 -0.75 -2.11 -18.78
C ALA A 334 -1.21 -3.29 -19.67
N GLY A 335 -2.51 -3.40 -19.88
CA GLY A 335 -3.07 -4.26 -20.92
C GLY A 335 -2.84 -3.68 -22.33
N GLY A 336 -2.86 -4.55 -23.36
CA GLY A 336 -2.63 -4.11 -24.75
C GLY A 336 -2.62 -5.22 -25.79
N GLY A 337 -3.00 -6.45 -25.45
CA GLY A 337 -2.96 -7.60 -26.36
C GLY A 337 -1.53 -7.89 -26.84
N ALA A 338 -1.34 -8.13 -28.16
CA ALA A 338 -0.03 -8.42 -28.73
C ALA A 338 0.99 -7.28 -28.56
N ARG A 339 0.54 -6.02 -28.50
CA ARG A 339 1.37 -4.85 -28.19
C ARG A 339 2.07 -4.98 -26.83
N GLY A 340 1.45 -5.70 -25.88
CA GLY A 340 1.98 -5.92 -24.56
C GLY A 340 3.31 -6.71 -24.54
N LEU A 341 3.71 -7.35 -25.65
CA LEU A 341 5.04 -7.94 -25.73
C LEU A 341 6.17 -6.90 -25.66
N ALA A 342 5.87 -5.61 -25.84
CA ALA A 342 6.79 -4.51 -25.55
C ALA A 342 7.24 -4.47 -24.08
N HIS A 343 6.43 -4.99 -23.15
CA HIS A 343 6.83 -5.14 -21.75
C HIS A 343 8.09 -5.98 -21.59
N LEU A 344 8.29 -7.00 -22.42
CA LEU A 344 9.50 -7.86 -22.37
C LEU A 344 10.76 -7.05 -22.70
N GLY A 345 10.68 -6.19 -23.72
CA GLY A 345 11.76 -5.28 -24.08
C GLY A 345 12.04 -4.25 -22.98
N ALA A 346 10.99 -3.63 -22.44
CA ALA A 346 11.11 -2.68 -21.35
C ALA A 346 11.74 -3.33 -20.10
N LEU A 347 11.28 -4.52 -19.72
CA LEU A 347 11.84 -5.28 -18.59
C LEU A 347 13.29 -5.65 -18.79
N ARG A 348 13.69 -5.98 -20.03
CA ARG A 348 15.09 -6.24 -20.37
C ARG A 348 15.96 -5.01 -20.10
N ALA A 349 15.59 -3.85 -20.65
CA ALA A 349 16.34 -2.62 -20.47
C ALA A 349 16.38 -2.17 -18.99
N LEU A 350 15.25 -2.29 -18.26
CA LEU A 350 15.19 -1.98 -16.84
C LEU A 350 16.12 -2.87 -16.01
N ARG A 351 16.16 -4.19 -16.28
CA ARG A 351 17.08 -5.11 -15.58
C ARG A 351 18.54 -4.86 -15.92
N GLU A 352 18.86 -4.58 -17.18
CA GLU A 352 20.22 -4.20 -17.63
C GLU A 352 20.67 -2.90 -16.94
N ALA A 353 19.76 -1.99 -16.63
CA ALA A 353 20.01 -0.78 -15.84
C ALA A 353 20.00 -1.00 -14.32
N GLY A 354 19.84 -2.24 -13.83
CA GLY A 354 19.88 -2.58 -12.41
C GLY A 354 18.58 -2.29 -11.65
N HIS A 355 17.45 -2.10 -12.34
CA HIS A 355 16.17 -1.94 -11.68
C HIS A 355 15.63 -3.28 -11.16
N GLU A 356 15.32 -3.31 -9.87
CA GLU A 356 14.63 -4.42 -9.19
C GLU A 356 13.27 -3.96 -8.68
N PHE A 357 12.30 -4.89 -8.63
CA PHE A 357 10.95 -4.62 -8.19
C PHE A 357 10.56 -5.50 -7.01
N ASP A 358 9.93 -4.87 -6.01
CA ASP A 358 9.51 -5.51 -4.76
C ASP A 358 8.07 -6.01 -4.84
N ALA A 359 7.25 -5.37 -5.67
CA ALA A 359 5.87 -5.72 -5.94
C ALA A 359 5.54 -5.52 -7.42
N VAL A 360 4.62 -6.31 -7.95
CA VAL A 360 4.23 -6.29 -9.37
C VAL A 360 2.72 -6.29 -9.51
N GLY A 361 2.20 -5.46 -10.40
CA GLY A 361 0.79 -5.42 -10.73
C GLY A 361 0.54 -5.26 -12.21
N GLY A 362 -0.68 -5.54 -12.66
CA GLY A 362 -1.01 -5.28 -14.05
C GLY A 362 -2.40 -5.73 -14.47
N THR A 363 -2.69 -5.45 -15.73
CA THR A 363 -3.98 -5.75 -16.37
C THR A 363 -3.74 -6.54 -17.65
N SER A 364 -4.60 -7.53 -17.92
CA SER A 364 -4.61 -8.29 -19.18
C SER A 364 -3.24 -8.93 -19.50
N ILE A 365 -2.65 -8.66 -20.65
CA ILE A 365 -1.31 -9.16 -21.02
C ILE A 365 -0.24 -8.64 -20.05
N GLY A 366 -0.39 -7.42 -19.52
CA GLY A 366 0.50 -6.89 -18.51
C GLY A 366 0.48 -7.71 -17.22
N ALA A 367 -0.70 -8.18 -16.80
CA ALA A 367 -0.83 -9.10 -15.67
C ALA A 367 -0.12 -10.45 -15.93
N ILE A 368 -0.25 -10.99 -17.16
CA ILE A 368 0.38 -12.28 -17.53
C ILE A 368 1.91 -12.16 -17.51
N ILE A 369 2.46 -11.08 -18.06
CA ILE A 369 3.90 -10.82 -18.07
C ILE A 369 4.38 -10.48 -16.64
N GLY A 370 3.61 -9.67 -15.92
CA GLY A 370 3.88 -9.31 -14.52
C GLY A 370 3.93 -10.52 -13.59
N ALA A 371 3.09 -11.54 -13.82
CA ALA A 371 3.14 -12.80 -13.08
C ALA A 371 4.47 -13.55 -13.31
N GLY A 372 5.05 -13.50 -14.52
CA GLY A 372 6.39 -14.02 -14.80
C GLY A 372 7.47 -13.27 -14.03
N VAL A 373 7.36 -11.92 -13.95
CA VAL A 373 8.29 -11.11 -13.13
C VAL A 373 8.15 -11.46 -11.65
N ALA A 374 6.94 -11.57 -11.14
CA ALA A 374 6.67 -11.91 -9.74
C ALA A 374 7.12 -13.33 -9.36
N ASN A 375 7.15 -14.25 -10.35
CA ASN A 375 7.69 -15.60 -10.21
C ASN A 375 9.22 -15.69 -10.46
N MET A 376 9.89 -14.53 -10.50
CA MET A 376 11.34 -14.39 -10.67
C MET A 376 11.91 -15.03 -11.93
N TRP A 377 11.12 -15.19 -13.00
CA TRP A 377 11.63 -15.70 -14.27
C TRP A 377 12.70 -14.77 -14.86
N SER A 378 13.73 -15.37 -15.46
CA SER A 378 14.72 -14.62 -16.24
C SER A 378 14.07 -14.01 -17.50
N ILE A 379 14.72 -12.98 -18.09
CA ILE A 379 14.24 -12.41 -19.36
C ILE A 379 14.18 -13.47 -20.46
N ASP A 380 15.20 -14.32 -20.56
CA ASP A 380 15.26 -15.38 -21.57
C ASP A 380 14.15 -16.43 -21.37
N GLU A 381 13.87 -16.77 -20.12
CA GLU A 381 12.75 -17.67 -19.81
C GLU A 381 11.42 -17.04 -20.17
N MET A 382 11.17 -15.77 -19.81
CA MET A 382 9.96 -15.05 -20.20
C MET A 382 9.83 -14.98 -21.73
N MET A 383 10.89 -14.60 -22.44
CA MET A 383 10.89 -14.55 -23.90
C MET A 383 10.50 -15.90 -24.50
N ARG A 384 11.10 -16.99 -24.02
CA ARG A 384 10.81 -18.35 -24.49
C ARG A 384 9.36 -18.75 -24.20
N VAL A 385 8.91 -18.60 -22.94
CA VAL A 385 7.57 -19.02 -22.52
C VAL A 385 6.50 -18.24 -23.26
N PHE A 386 6.66 -16.92 -23.40
CA PHE A 386 5.65 -16.09 -24.05
C PHE A 386 5.65 -16.24 -25.57
N TYR A 387 6.82 -16.44 -26.21
CA TYR A 387 6.90 -16.81 -27.61
C TYR A 387 6.16 -18.12 -27.88
N GLU A 388 6.45 -19.18 -27.13
CA GLU A 388 5.77 -20.47 -27.27
C GLU A 388 4.27 -20.38 -26.99
N SER A 389 3.87 -19.57 -26.00
CA SER A 389 2.49 -19.43 -25.58
C SER A 389 1.64 -18.63 -26.57
N PHE A 390 2.12 -17.47 -26.99
CA PHE A 390 1.33 -16.52 -27.77
C PHE A 390 1.59 -16.60 -29.28
N VAL A 391 2.86 -16.74 -29.69
CA VAL A 391 3.21 -16.74 -31.11
C VAL A 391 2.97 -18.12 -31.73
N ARG A 392 3.54 -19.18 -31.12
CA ARG A 392 3.35 -20.57 -31.60
C ARG A 392 2.02 -21.16 -31.17
N GLY A 393 1.61 -20.94 -29.92
CA GLY A 393 0.43 -21.55 -29.31
C GLY A 393 -0.90 -21.05 -29.83
N ARG A 394 -0.94 -19.82 -30.37
CA ARG A 394 -2.16 -19.18 -30.95
C ARG A 394 -3.37 -19.35 -30.03
N PRO A 395 -3.37 -18.75 -28.81
CA PRO A 395 -4.38 -18.99 -27.78
C PRO A 395 -5.80 -18.57 -28.18
N LEU A 396 -5.94 -17.72 -29.20
CA LEU A 396 -7.22 -17.21 -29.71
C LEU A 396 -7.71 -17.95 -30.95
N SER A 397 -7.18 -19.13 -31.28
CA SER A 397 -7.52 -19.86 -32.52
C SER A 397 -8.58 -20.95 -32.36
N ASP A 398 -9.20 -21.08 -31.18
CA ASP A 398 -10.31 -22.03 -30.92
C ASP A 398 -11.68 -21.39 -31.22
N TRP A 399 -11.87 -20.99 -32.48
CA TRP A 399 -13.08 -20.31 -32.97
C TRP A 399 -14.37 -21.12 -32.69
N THR A 400 -15.46 -20.39 -32.44
CA THR A 400 -16.79 -20.98 -32.21
C THR A 400 -17.87 -20.08 -32.79
N LEU A 401 -19.13 -20.58 -32.81
CA LEU A 401 -20.27 -19.75 -33.15
C LEU A 401 -20.39 -18.61 -32.12
N PRO A 402 -20.47 -17.33 -32.55
CA PRO A 402 -20.32 -16.18 -31.64
C PRO A 402 -21.57 -15.86 -30.80
N LEU A 403 -22.09 -16.85 -30.08
CA LEU A 403 -23.21 -16.65 -29.14
C LEU A 403 -22.78 -15.93 -27.87
N VAL A 404 -21.56 -16.18 -27.39
CA VAL A 404 -20.99 -15.56 -26.19
C VAL A 404 -19.70 -14.80 -26.54
N ALA A 405 -18.85 -15.44 -27.36
CA ALA A 405 -17.57 -14.88 -27.80
C ALA A 405 -17.13 -15.54 -29.10
N LEU A 406 -16.16 -14.94 -29.81
CA LEU A 406 -15.60 -15.50 -31.05
C LEU A 406 -14.80 -16.78 -30.83
N THR A 407 -14.24 -16.98 -29.63
CA THR A 407 -13.42 -18.16 -29.27
C THR A 407 -14.03 -18.90 -28.08
N ARG A 408 -13.67 -20.18 -27.93
CA ARG A 408 -14.06 -20.99 -26.75
C ARG A 408 -13.25 -20.64 -25.50
N GLY A 409 -12.09 -20.01 -25.65
CA GLY A 409 -11.18 -19.65 -24.57
C GLY A 409 -10.48 -20.85 -23.89
N ARG A 410 -10.68 -22.07 -24.40
CA ARG A 410 -10.08 -23.30 -23.85
C ARG A 410 -8.57 -23.29 -24.04
N ARG A 411 -8.11 -22.86 -25.22
CA ARG A 411 -6.68 -22.79 -25.54
C ARG A 411 -5.96 -21.77 -24.64
N ALA A 412 -6.55 -20.62 -24.41
CA ALA A 412 -6.01 -19.60 -23.50
C ALA A 412 -5.91 -20.15 -22.05
N ALA A 413 -6.92 -20.85 -21.55
CA ALA A 413 -6.89 -21.46 -20.22
C ALA A 413 -5.81 -22.55 -20.09
N ILE A 414 -5.68 -23.42 -21.11
CA ILE A 414 -4.64 -24.46 -21.13
C ILE A 414 -3.25 -23.83 -21.20
N MET A 415 -3.06 -22.78 -22.00
CA MET A 415 -1.81 -22.05 -22.10
C MET A 415 -1.37 -21.50 -20.74
N LEU A 416 -2.25 -20.77 -20.04
CA LEU A 416 -1.96 -20.21 -18.72
C LEU A 416 -1.64 -21.29 -17.69
N ARG A 417 -2.38 -22.42 -17.70
CA ARG A 417 -2.08 -23.55 -16.82
C ARG A 417 -0.76 -24.23 -17.15
N ARG A 418 -0.34 -24.27 -18.42
CA ARG A 418 0.96 -24.79 -18.81
C ARG A 418 2.10 -23.88 -18.42
N ALA A 419 1.92 -22.55 -18.54
CA ALA A 419 2.93 -21.56 -18.22
C ALA A 419 3.16 -21.46 -16.70
N PHE A 420 2.10 -21.38 -15.91
CA PHE A 420 2.18 -21.10 -14.48
C PHE A 420 1.85 -22.28 -13.56
N GLY A 421 1.39 -23.40 -14.11
CA GLY A 421 1.01 -24.56 -13.29
C GLY A 421 -0.29 -24.32 -12.50
N ALA A 422 -0.36 -24.97 -11.34
CA ALA A 422 -1.49 -24.91 -10.41
C ALA A 422 -1.15 -24.09 -9.15
N ILE A 423 -0.34 -23.04 -9.29
CA ILE A 423 0.03 -22.17 -8.17
C ILE A 423 -1.06 -21.13 -7.92
N ASP A 424 -1.16 -20.71 -6.67
CA ASP A 424 -1.98 -19.56 -6.28
C ASP A 424 -1.17 -18.26 -6.40
N ILE A 425 -1.84 -17.10 -6.48
CA ILE A 425 -1.18 -15.78 -6.53
C ILE A 425 -0.26 -15.60 -5.34
N GLU A 426 -0.70 -16.00 -4.17
CA GLU A 426 0.04 -15.94 -2.92
C GLU A 426 1.24 -16.89 -2.83
N ASP A 427 1.48 -17.72 -3.84
CA ASP A 427 2.69 -18.58 -3.93
C ASP A 427 3.79 -17.96 -4.80
N LEU A 428 3.55 -16.79 -5.39
CA LEU A 428 4.56 -16.05 -6.15
C LEU A 428 5.63 -15.46 -5.22
N GLU A 429 6.89 -15.44 -5.66
CA GLU A 429 8.00 -14.97 -4.82
C GLU A 429 7.92 -13.47 -4.47
N ARG A 430 7.27 -12.69 -5.32
CA ARG A 430 7.00 -11.26 -5.08
C ARG A 430 5.50 -11.02 -4.92
N PRO A 431 5.09 -10.08 -4.08
CA PRO A 431 3.71 -9.59 -4.03
C PRO A 431 3.20 -9.27 -5.44
N PHE A 432 2.04 -9.80 -5.79
CA PHE A 432 1.46 -9.63 -7.11
C PHE A 432 -0.04 -9.38 -7.02
N PHE A 433 -0.53 -8.54 -7.91
CA PHE A 433 -1.96 -8.43 -8.15
C PHE A 433 -2.27 -8.31 -9.64
N CYS A 434 -3.47 -8.74 -10.02
CA CYS A 434 -4.04 -8.44 -11.32
C CYS A 434 -5.46 -7.89 -11.20
N VAL A 435 -5.86 -7.10 -12.19
CA VAL A 435 -7.18 -6.45 -12.21
C VAL A 435 -8.09 -7.12 -13.22
N SER A 436 -9.35 -7.35 -12.84
CA SER A 436 -10.44 -7.70 -13.75
C SER A 436 -11.66 -6.82 -13.51
N THR A 437 -12.60 -6.83 -14.46
CA THR A 437 -13.89 -6.14 -14.33
C THR A 437 -14.97 -7.13 -13.94
N ASN A 438 -15.64 -6.90 -12.81
CA ASN A 438 -16.82 -7.66 -12.39
C ASN A 438 -18.09 -7.02 -12.96
N LEU A 439 -18.75 -7.69 -13.88
CA LEU A 439 -20.00 -7.23 -14.49
C LEU A 439 -21.25 -7.51 -13.63
N SER A 440 -21.10 -8.30 -12.55
CA SER A 440 -22.22 -8.65 -11.66
C SER A 440 -22.46 -7.63 -10.55
N GLY A 441 -21.69 -6.54 -10.45
CA GLY A 441 -22.02 -5.44 -9.55
C GLY A 441 -20.89 -4.57 -8.98
N GLN A 442 -19.66 -5.05 -8.86
CA GLN A 442 -18.60 -4.28 -8.15
C GLN A 442 -17.63 -3.47 -9.05
N GLY A 443 -17.68 -3.64 -10.37
CA GLY A 443 -16.77 -2.95 -11.28
C GLY A 443 -15.32 -3.44 -11.16
N LYS A 444 -14.40 -2.60 -10.70
CA LYS A 444 -12.97 -2.95 -10.52
C LYS A 444 -12.78 -4.03 -9.46
N MET A 445 -12.11 -5.12 -9.83
CA MET A 445 -11.74 -6.21 -8.92
C MET A 445 -10.24 -6.45 -8.95
N VAL A 446 -9.61 -6.34 -7.78
CA VAL A 446 -8.17 -6.58 -7.58
C VAL A 446 -7.98 -7.97 -6.99
N HIS A 447 -7.29 -8.83 -7.73
CA HIS A 447 -7.03 -10.21 -7.31
C HIS A 447 -5.61 -10.32 -6.75
N ARG A 448 -5.51 -10.59 -5.45
CA ARG A 448 -4.24 -10.80 -4.73
C ARG A 448 -4.08 -12.23 -4.22
N HIS A 449 -5.09 -13.09 -4.43
CA HIS A 449 -5.18 -14.44 -3.88
C HIS A 449 -5.94 -15.38 -4.79
N GLY A 450 -5.68 -16.68 -4.60
CA GLY A 450 -6.35 -17.76 -5.32
C GLY A 450 -5.65 -18.16 -6.61
N PRO A 451 -6.27 -19.07 -7.41
CA PRO A 451 -5.61 -19.68 -8.55
C PRO A 451 -5.11 -18.68 -9.57
N LEU A 452 -3.79 -18.57 -9.73
CA LEU A 452 -3.15 -17.58 -10.60
C LEU A 452 -3.69 -17.65 -12.03
N TRP A 453 -3.70 -18.85 -12.64
CA TRP A 453 -4.17 -19.03 -14.02
C TRP A 453 -5.61 -18.54 -14.25
N LEU A 454 -6.49 -18.69 -13.23
CA LEU A 454 -7.90 -18.30 -13.30
C LEU A 454 -8.04 -16.77 -13.37
N TRP A 455 -7.32 -16.07 -12.49
CA TRP A 455 -7.40 -14.62 -12.42
C TRP A 455 -6.67 -13.93 -13.57
N LEU A 456 -5.56 -14.50 -14.05
CA LEU A 456 -4.93 -14.07 -15.30
C LEU A 456 -5.88 -14.27 -16.50
N ARG A 457 -6.62 -15.39 -16.51
CA ARG A 457 -7.64 -15.65 -17.54
C ARG A 457 -8.79 -14.66 -17.47
N ALA A 458 -9.26 -14.29 -16.26
CA ALA A 458 -10.29 -13.27 -16.06
C ALA A 458 -9.79 -11.90 -16.53
N SER A 459 -8.61 -11.49 -16.05
CA SER A 459 -7.97 -10.23 -16.41
C SER A 459 -7.73 -10.05 -17.91
N SER A 460 -7.63 -11.14 -18.68
CA SER A 460 -7.41 -11.13 -20.14
C SER A 460 -8.65 -11.52 -20.96
N SER A 461 -9.84 -11.53 -20.37
CA SER A 461 -11.10 -11.89 -21.04
C SER A 461 -11.68 -10.74 -21.84
N ILE A 462 -11.06 -10.40 -22.98
CA ILE A 462 -11.53 -9.31 -23.86
C ILE A 462 -12.95 -9.61 -24.32
N PRO A 463 -13.95 -8.75 -24.03
CA PRO A 463 -15.33 -8.97 -24.42
C PRO A 463 -15.49 -9.18 -25.92
N GLY A 464 -16.32 -10.14 -26.31
CA GLY A 464 -16.56 -10.53 -27.69
C GLY A 464 -15.47 -11.44 -28.30
N ILE A 465 -14.23 -11.42 -27.82
CA ILE A 465 -13.12 -12.27 -28.29
C ILE A 465 -13.02 -13.53 -27.44
N LEU A 466 -12.87 -13.36 -26.13
CA LEU A 466 -12.80 -14.44 -25.18
C LEU A 466 -14.08 -14.47 -24.30
N PRO A 467 -14.61 -15.65 -23.96
CA PRO A 467 -15.77 -15.73 -23.08
C PRO A 467 -15.40 -15.22 -21.67
N PRO A 468 -16.36 -14.60 -20.96
CA PRO A 468 -16.15 -14.18 -19.58
C PRO A 468 -15.82 -15.38 -18.68
N VAL A 469 -15.13 -15.12 -17.59
CA VAL A 469 -14.91 -16.11 -16.53
C VAL A 469 -16.07 -16.06 -15.55
N LEU A 470 -16.72 -17.21 -15.33
CA LEU A 470 -17.78 -17.36 -14.36
C LEU A 470 -17.21 -18.02 -13.10
N HIS A 471 -17.28 -17.32 -11.97
CA HIS A 471 -16.74 -17.83 -10.71
C HIS A 471 -17.58 -17.36 -9.53
N HIS A 472 -18.02 -18.29 -8.69
CA HIS A 472 -18.91 -18.04 -7.54
C HIS A 472 -20.14 -17.17 -7.86
N GLY A 473 -20.81 -17.44 -8.99
CA GLY A 473 -21.98 -16.69 -9.41
C GLY A 473 -21.71 -15.29 -9.97
N GLN A 474 -20.45 -14.90 -10.11
CA GLN A 474 -20.03 -13.61 -10.65
C GLN A 474 -19.45 -13.76 -12.05
N VAL A 475 -19.51 -12.68 -12.83
CA VAL A 475 -19.07 -12.62 -14.23
C VAL A 475 -17.88 -11.67 -14.33
N TYR A 476 -16.71 -12.19 -14.73
CA TYR A 476 -15.48 -11.44 -14.84
C TYR A 476 -15.03 -11.32 -16.29
N VAL A 477 -14.60 -10.11 -16.67
CA VAL A 477 -14.03 -9.80 -17.98
C VAL A 477 -12.72 -9.02 -17.81
N ASP A 478 -12.09 -8.65 -18.94
CA ASP A 478 -10.81 -7.95 -18.97
C ASP A 478 -10.82 -6.69 -18.08
N GLY A 479 -9.74 -6.50 -17.33
CA GLY A 479 -9.59 -5.39 -16.42
C GLY A 479 -9.44 -4.03 -17.11
N ALA A 480 -8.98 -4.03 -18.38
CA ALA A 480 -8.79 -2.80 -19.15
C ALA A 480 -10.07 -1.98 -19.36
N LEU A 481 -11.26 -2.57 -19.12
CA LEU A 481 -12.53 -1.85 -19.20
C LEU A 481 -12.69 -0.80 -18.09
N VAL A 482 -12.08 -1.04 -16.92
CA VAL A 482 -12.22 -0.16 -15.74
C VAL A 482 -10.88 0.47 -15.37
N ASP A 483 -9.78 -0.28 -15.51
CA ASP A 483 -8.46 0.19 -15.13
C ASP A 483 -7.37 -0.58 -15.90
N ASN A 484 -6.81 0.10 -16.88
CA ASN A 484 -5.79 -0.50 -17.74
C ASN A 484 -4.37 -0.41 -17.17
N LEU A 485 -4.10 0.55 -16.26
CA LEU A 485 -2.79 0.79 -15.66
C LEU A 485 -2.94 1.04 -14.16
N PRO A 486 -3.14 -0.01 -13.33
CA PRO A 486 -3.58 0.11 -11.94
C PRO A 486 -2.45 0.58 -10.98
N THR A 487 -1.95 1.81 -11.17
CA THR A 487 -0.93 2.41 -10.29
C THR A 487 -1.53 2.86 -8.96
N ASP A 488 -2.81 3.24 -8.94
CA ASP A 488 -3.55 3.55 -7.73
C ASP A 488 -3.57 2.37 -6.75
N VAL A 489 -3.75 1.14 -7.24
CA VAL A 489 -3.69 -0.08 -6.42
C VAL A 489 -2.31 -0.27 -5.80
N MET A 490 -1.23 0.03 -6.56
CA MET A 490 0.14 -0.06 -6.07
C MET A 490 0.41 1.00 -4.99
N THR A 491 -0.14 2.21 -5.16
CA THR A 491 -0.08 3.30 -4.17
C THR A 491 -0.84 2.94 -2.89
N GLU A 492 -2.05 2.36 -3.02
CA GLU A 492 -2.85 1.86 -1.89
C GLU A 492 -2.12 0.76 -1.09
N ASP A 493 -1.30 -0.05 -1.76
CA ASP A 493 -0.44 -1.06 -1.12
C ASP A 493 0.78 -0.44 -0.41
N GLY A 494 0.92 0.88 -0.38
CA GLY A 494 2.00 1.61 0.30
C GLY A 494 3.35 1.59 -0.43
N ILE A 495 3.35 1.32 -1.74
CA ILE A 495 4.56 1.31 -2.56
C ILE A 495 4.92 2.74 -2.97
N ALA A 496 6.12 3.19 -2.60
CA ALA A 496 6.54 4.58 -2.76
C ALA A 496 7.06 4.94 -4.14
N HIS A 497 7.67 3.98 -4.84
CA HIS A 497 8.29 4.22 -6.15
C HIS A 497 7.69 3.33 -7.21
N ILE A 498 6.94 3.92 -8.13
CA ILE A 498 6.17 3.18 -9.15
C ILE A 498 6.78 3.38 -10.53
N THR A 499 7.26 2.28 -11.12
CA THR A 499 7.59 2.20 -12.54
C THR A 499 6.38 1.65 -13.29
N ALA A 500 5.86 2.39 -14.25
CA ALA A 500 4.73 2.00 -15.06
C ALA A 500 5.09 1.87 -16.55
N VAL A 501 4.69 0.76 -17.16
CA VAL A 501 4.80 0.59 -18.61
C VAL A 501 3.41 0.67 -19.21
N SER A 502 3.11 1.79 -19.85
CA SER A 502 1.82 2.10 -20.45
C SER A 502 1.82 1.70 -21.93
N ILE A 503 0.93 0.81 -22.28
CA ILE A 503 0.67 0.45 -23.68
C ILE A 503 -0.48 1.31 -24.18
N HIS A 504 -0.14 2.46 -24.74
CA HIS A 504 -1.16 3.34 -25.29
C HIS A 504 -1.66 2.79 -26.61
N ALA A 505 -2.93 2.51 -26.69
CA ALA A 505 -3.60 2.16 -27.92
C ALA A 505 -4.70 3.18 -28.15
N GLU A 506 -4.36 4.32 -28.74
CA GLU A 506 -5.39 5.13 -29.36
C GLU A 506 -6.04 4.32 -30.49
N ILE A 507 -7.13 3.64 -30.16
CA ILE A 507 -8.04 3.12 -31.18
C ILE A 507 -8.84 4.32 -31.68
N VAL A 508 -8.20 5.17 -32.50
CA VAL A 508 -8.92 6.27 -33.15
C VAL A 508 -9.76 5.67 -34.26
N LEU A 509 -11.04 5.53 -33.99
CA LEU A 509 -12.01 5.19 -35.03
C LEU A 509 -12.32 6.47 -35.83
N ARG A 510 -11.79 6.57 -37.05
CA ARG A 510 -12.09 7.69 -37.94
C ARG A 510 -13.19 7.28 -38.92
N ALA A 511 -14.25 8.08 -38.99
CA ALA A 511 -15.24 7.95 -40.03
C ALA A 511 -14.68 8.55 -41.35
N GLN A 512 -14.69 7.74 -42.42
CA GLN A 512 -14.25 8.18 -43.74
C GLN A 512 -15.44 8.43 -44.68
N ALA A 513 -16.66 8.19 -44.21
CA ALA A 513 -17.89 8.39 -44.96
C ALA A 513 -19.05 8.73 -44.00
N GLU A 514 -19.98 9.55 -44.48
CA GLU A 514 -21.24 9.83 -43.78
C GLU A 514 -22.29 8.80 -44.27
N GLU A 515 -22.37 7.68 -43.55
CA GLU A 515 -23.32 6.61 -43.88
C GLU A 515 -24.10 6.22 -42.62
N PHE A 516 -25.44 6.18 -42.73
CA PHE A 516 -26.35 5.86 -41.62
C PHE A 516 -26.74 4.38 -41.57
N ALA A 517 -26.43 3.61 -42.62
CA ALA A 517 -26.77 2.19 -42.73
C ALA A 517 -25.59 1.38 -43.27
N THR A 518 -25.43 0.16 -42.74
CA THR A 518 -24.36 -0.75 -43.14
C THR A 518 -24.56 -1.18 -44.60
N PRO A 519 -23.60 -0.96 -45.51
CA PRO A 519 -23.68 -1.45 -46.87
C PRO A 519 -23.76 -2.97 -46.95
N PRO A 520 -24.25 -3.56 -48.08
CA PRO A 520 -24.21 -4.99 -48.26
C PRO A 520 -22.81 -5.58 -48.11
N TRP A 521 -22.69 -6.79 -47.58
CA TRP A 521 -21.43 -7.44 -47.22
C TRP A 521 -20.37 -7.44 -48.36
N TRP A 522 -20.78 -7.58 -49.61
CA TRP A 522 -19.88 -7.57 -50.79
C TRP A 522 -19.27 -6.19 -51.06
N ARG A 523 -20.01 -5.08 -50.81
CA ARG A 523 -19.48 -3.70 -50.87
C ARG A 523 -18.51 -3.43 -49.72
N LEU A 524 -18.82 -3.93 -48.52
CA LEU A 524 -17.91 -3.86 -47.38
C LEU A 524 -16.58 -4.56 -47.68
N TRP A 525 -16.63 -5.76 -48.27
CA TRP A 525 -15.46 -6.53 -48.67
C TRP A 525 -14.60 -5.81 -49.72
N LEU A 526 -15.20 -5.21 -50.74
CA LEU A 526 -14.52 -4.42 -51.78
C LEU A 526 -13.88 -3.16 -51.20
N ARG A 527 -14.58 -2.43 -50.33
CA ARG A 527 -14.07 -1.22 -49.67
C ARG A 527 -12.94 -1.52 -48.72
N GLN A 528 -13.02 -2.61 -47.97
CA GLN A 528 -12.00 -3.05 -47.05
C GLN A 528 -10.67 -3.39 -47.74
N ARG A 529 -10.72 -3.90 -48.99
CA ARG A 529 -9.54 -4.08 -49.86
C ARG A 529 -8.92 -2.77 -50.34
N ARG A 530 -9.67 -1.68 -50.34
CA ARG A 530 -9.22 -0.34 -50.74
C ARG A 530 -8.82 0.55 -49.56
N GLY A 531 -8.76 0.00 -48.36
CA GLY A 531 -8.40 0.74 -47.12
C GLY A 531 -9.50 1.67 -46.61
N VAL A 532 -10.68 1.70 -47.24
CA VAL A 532 -11.85 2.51 -46.83
C VAL A 532 -12.88 1.56 -46.22
N GLY A 533 -12.84 1.38 -44.91
CA GLY A 533 -13.68 0.40 -44.25
C GLY A 533 -14.52 0.97 -43.10
N TRP A 534 -15.67 0.34 -42.85
CA TRP A 534 -16.41 0.50 -41.62
C TRP A 534 -15.59 -0.01 -40.44
N PRO A 535 -15.69 0.61 -39.25
CA PRO A 535 -15.06 0.09 -38.06
C PRO A 535 -15.50 -1.35 -37.79
N ARG A 536 -14.56 -2.23 -37.46
CA ARG A 536 -14.89 -3.63 -37.14
C ARG A 536 -15.68 -3.68 -35.84
N LEU A 537 -16.71 -4.56 -35.77
CA LEU A 537 -17.56 -4.72 -34.59
C LEU A 537 -16.74 -4.84 -33.29
N VAL A 538 -15.70 -5.69 -33.29
CA VAL A 538 -14.83 -5.88 -32.14
C VAL A 538 -14.12 -4.58 -31.73
N SER A 539 -13.56 -3.83 -32.72
CA SER A 539 -12.88 -2.56 -32.44
C SER A 539 -13.85 -1.51 -31.89
N THR A 540 -15.08 -1.46 -32.40
CA THR A 540 -16.12 -0.55 -31.91
C THR A 540 -16.55 -0.89 -30.50
N LEU A 541 -16.81 -2.16 -30.20
CA LEU A 541 -17.19 -2.62 -28.87
C LEU A 541 -16.05 -2.40 -27.86
N THR A 542 -14.82 -2.73 -28.24
CA THR A 542 -13.65 -2.52 -27.37
C THR A 542 -13.46 -1.03 -27.09
N ARG A 543 -13.55 -0.16 -28.12
CA ARG A 543 -13.40 1.28 -27.92
C ARG A 543 -14.51 1.85 -27.04
N ALA A 544 -15.78 1.50 -27.32
CA ALA A 544 -16.91 1.95 -26.52
C ALA A 544 -16.79 1.54 -25.05
N ALA A 545 -16.29 0.34 -24.78
CA ALA A 545 -16.07 -0.16 -23.42
C ALA A 545 -14.89 0.52 -22.71
N MET A 546 -13.88 0.99 -23.46
CA MET A 546 -12.66 1.58 -22.89
C MET A 546 -12.71 3.12 -22.77
N VAL A 547 -13.73 3.80 -23.28
CA VAL A 547 -13.82 5.28 -23.24
C VAL A 547 -13.71 5.80 -21.81
N ASN A 548 -14.40 5.18 -20.86
CA ASN A 548 -14.39 5.61 -19.46
C ASN A 548 -13.09 5.29 -18.71
N SER A 549 -12.30 4.32 -19.20
CA SER A 549 -11.03 3.96 -18.56
C SER A 549 -9.87 4.90 -18.95
N GLU A 550 -10.05 5.77 -19.94
CA GLU A 550 -9.00 6.72 -20.37
C GLU A 550 -8.70 7.77 -19.30
N GLU A 551 -9.73 8.38 -18.72
CA GLU A 551 -9.55 9.36 -17.65
C GLU A 551 -8.89 8.72 -16.40
N THR A 552 -9.29 7.49 -16.07
CA THR A 552 -8.63 6.72 -15.01
C THR A 552 -7.16 6.46 -15.35
N SER A 553 -6.88 6.05 -16.60
CA SER A 553 -5.52 5.78 -17.06
C SER A 553 -4.63 7.03 -17.07
N GLU A 554 -5.16 8.22 -17.36
CA GLU A 554 -4.39 9.47 -17.28
C GLU A 554 -4.01 9.81 -15.83
N ARG A 555 -4.95 9.68 -14.91
CA ARG A 555 -4.66 9.84 -13.48
C ARG A 555 -3.62 8.84 -12.98
N CYS A 556 -3.75 7.59 -13.40
CA CYS A 556 -2.81 6.53 -13.06
C CYS A 556 -1.40 6.77 -13.64
N ARG A 557 -1.28 7.31 -14.85
CA ARG A 557 0.02 7.70 -15.44
C ARG A 557 0.71 8.79 -14.62
N ALA A 558 -0.06 9.76 -14.11
CA ALA A 558 0.47 10.85 -13.30
C ALA A 558 1.01 10.38 -11.92
N GLN A 559 0.64 9.20 -11.47
CA GLN A 559 1.13 8.61 -10.22
C GLN A 559 2.44 7.83 -10.38
N ALA A 560 2.91 7.59 -11.60
CA ALA A 560 4.13 6.85 -11.86
C ALA A 560 5.35 7.77 -11.78
N ASP A 561 6.36 7.37 -11.00
CA ASP A 561 7.66 8.06 -10.93
C ASP A 561 8.49 7.85 -12.19
N LEU A 562 8.35 6.68 -12.81
CA LEU A 562 8.95 6.34 -14.09
C LEU A 562 7.88 5.78 -15.03
N LEU A 563 7.49 6.57 -16.02
CA LEU A 563 6.52 6.17 -17.03
C LEU A 563 7.21 5.87 -18.36
N ILE A 564 6.99 4.65 -18.87
CA ILE A 564 7.52 4.18 -20.15
C ILE A 564 6.34 3.97 -21.10
N THR A 565 6.35 4.61 -22.26
CA THR A 565 5.26 4.54 -23.26
C THR A 565 5.83 4.21 -24.63
N PRO A 566 6.01 2.91 -24.97
CA PRO A 566 6.56 2.51 -26.25
C PRO A 566 5.70 2.95 -27.44
N PRO A 567 6.29 3.41 -28.56
CA PRO A 567 5.56 3.74 -29.78
C PRO A 567 5.15 2.46 -30.51
N LEU A 568 3.84 2.13 -30.50
CA LEU A 568 3.30 0.85 -30.98
C LEU A 568 2.17 1.04 -32.02
N GLU A 569 2.13 2.18 -32.72
CA GLU A 569 1.09 2.50 -33.70
C GLU A 569 1.05 1.47 -34.85
N HIS A 570 2.18 0.90 -35.18
CA HIS A 570 2.32 -0.07 -36.30
C HIS A 570 2.06 -1.52 -35.88
N VAL A 571 1.90 -1.81 -34.58
CA VAL A 571 1.64 -3.16 -34.07
C VAL A 571 0.15 -3.35 -33.82
N GLY A 572 -0.48 -4.31 -34.47
CA GLY A 572 -1.89 -4.64 -34.24
C GLY A 572 -2.13 -5.28 -32.87
N MET A 573 -3.24 -4.92 -32.20
CA MET A 573 -3.58 -5.44 -30.88
C MET A 573 -3.71 -6.99 -30.82
N LEU A 574 -4.04 -7.64 -31.92
CA LEU A 574 -4.18 -9.10 -32.04
C LEU A 574 -3.16 -9.72 -33.01
N ASP A 575 -2.18 -8.96 -33.47
CA ASP A 575 -1.15 -9.44 -34.38
C ASP A 575 0.12 -9.86 -33.64
N TRP A 576 0.16 -11.13 -33.30
CA TRP A 576 1.30 -11.74 -32.60
C TRP A 576 2.52 -12.01 -33.51
N ARG A 577 2.43 -11.71 -34.81
CA ARG A 577 3.55 -11.94 -35.75
C ARG A 577 4.63 -10.88 -35.60
N ASP A 578 4.20 -9.65 -35.26
CA ASP A 578 5.08 -8.48 -35.10
C ASP A 578 5.67 -8.40 -33.68
N TRP A 579 5.77 -9.54 -32.98
CA TRP A 579 6.20 -9.58 -31.60
C TRP A 579 7.61 -9.00 -31.38
N GLN A 580 8.54 -9.21 -32.32
CA GLN A 580 9.90 -8.66 -32.24
C GLN A 580 9.90 -7.14 -32.31
N LEU A 581 9.10 -6.56 -33.22
CA LEU A 581 8.96 -5.10 -33.33
C LEU A 581 8.43 -4.50 -32.02
N ALA A 582 7.47 -5.17 -31.38
CA ALA A 582 6.96 -4.72 -30.08
C ALA A 582 8.05 -4.78 -29.00
N VAL A 583 8.79 -5.88 -28.89
CA VAL A 583 9.90 -6.04 -27.94
C VAL A 583 10.96 -4.97 -28.14
N ASP A 584 11.40 -4.76 -29.40
CA ASP A 584 12.42 -3.77 -29.74
C ASP A 584 11.95 -2.34 -29.42
N ALA A 585 10.69 -2.00 -29.73
CA ALA A 585 10.11 -0.71 -29.37
C ALA A 585 10.11 -0.48 -27.85
N GLY A 586 9.74 -1.50 -27.06
CA GLY A 586 9.78 -1.45 -25.62
C GLY A 586 11.18 -1.24 -25.06
N TYR A 587 12.16 -1.94 -25.62
CA TYR A 587 13.56 -1.83 -25.22
C TYR A 587 14.13 -0.43 -25.51
N GLN A 588 13.99 0.06 -26.76
CA GLN A 588 14.53 1.35 -27.19
C GLN A 588 13.90 2.53 -26.43
N GLU A 589 12.57 2.51 -26.25
CA GLU A 589 11.89 3.57 -25.51
C GLU A 589 12.34 3.61 -24.05
N THR A 590 12.53 2.44 -23.42
CA THR A 590 13.01 2.39 -22.06
C THR A 590 14.41 2.96 -21.91
N LEU A 591 15.34 2.63 -22.80
CA LEU A 591 16.66 3.24 -22.81
C LEU A 591 16.59 4.76 -22.94
N ARG A 592 15.76 5.27 -23.86
CA ARG A 592 15.55 6.70 -24.07
C ARG A 592 15.05 7.40 -22.80
N VAL A 593 14.07 6.79 -22.10
CA VAL A 593 13.50 7.33 -20.88
C VAL A 593 14.54 7.33 -19.74
N LEU A 594 15.31 6.26 -19.58
CA LEU A 594 16.36 6.17 -18.57
C LEU A 594 17.49 7.17 -18.81
N GLU A 595 17.91 7.37 -20.05
CA GLU A 595 18.90 8.40 -20.40
C GLU A 595 18.38 9.82 -20.12
N ALA A 596 17.11 10.09 -20.40
CA ALA A 596 16.49 11.38 -20.11
C ALA A 596 16.42 11.65 -18.60
N GLN A 597 16.12 10.62 -17.79
CA GLN A 597 16.10 10.72 -16.33
C GLN A 597 17.51 10.99 -15.76
N GLN A 598 18.55 10.36 -16.32
CA GLN A 598 19.93 10.61 -15.91
C GLN A 598 20.40 12.05 -16.23
N ARG A 599 19.93 12.63 -17.35
CA ARG A 599 20.25 14.02 -17.73
C ARG A 599 19.53 15.06 -16.90
N ASN A 600 18.30 14.77 -16.49
CA ASN A 600 17.44 15.61 -15.67
C ASN A 600 16.93 14.81 -14.48
N PRO A 601 17.76 14.60 -13.44
CA PRO A 601 17.29 13.90 -12.26
C PRO A 601 16.14 14.69 -11.63
N PRO A 602 15.08 14.02 -11.16
CA PRO A 602 14.02 14.69 -10.41
C PRO A 602 14.67 15.43 -9.22
N PRO A 603 14.13 16.59 -8.81
CA PRO A 603 14.66 17.30 -7.66
C PRO A 603 14.72 16.34 -6.47
N PRO A 604 15.79 16.37 -5.66
CA PRO A 604 15.87 15.52 -4.48
C PRO A 604 14.63 15.78 -3.63
N ASN A 605 13.92 14.72 -3.28
CA ASN A 605 12.80 14.82 -2.35
C ASN A 605 13.33 15.48 -1.08
N ASP A 606 12.84 16.67 -0.73
CA ASP A 606 13.29 17.59 0.33
C ASP A 606 13.24 17.03 1.77
N THR A 607 13.15 15.73 1.94
CA THR A 607 13.19 15.06 3.25
C THR A 607 14.59 14.70 3.74
N ALA A 608 15.64 14.92 2.95
CA ALA A 608 17.03 14.57 3.32
C ALA A 608 17.91 15.78 3.74
N GLN A 609 17.48 17.03 3.55
CA GLN A 609 18.32 18.22 3.81
C GLN A 609 18.12 18.88 5.17
N LEU A 610 17.23 18.41 6.03
CA LEU A 610 17.06 18.99 7.40
C LEU A 610 17.92 18.34 8.49
N SER A 611 18.92 17.54 8.14
CA SER A 611 19.76 16.84 9.14
C SER A 611 21.27 17.13 9.05
N LEU A 612 21.73 18.16 8.30
CA LEU A 612 23.17 18.49 8.20
C LEU A 612 23.54 19.97 8.47
N GLU A 613 22.58 20.81 8.88
CA GLU A 613 22.92 22.17 9.37
C GLU A 613 22.17 22.42 10.69
N GLY A 614 22.81 22.07 11.82
CA GLY A 614 22.31 22.39 13.17
C GLY A 614 23.05 21.60 14.22
#